data_dacca84abe54d877fa5a3e9bad549138
#
_entry.id   dacca84abe54d877fa5a3e9bad549138
#
_cell.length_a   1.000
_cell.length_b   1.000
_cell.length_c   1.000
_cell.angle_alpha   90.00
_cell.angle_beta   90.00
_cell.angle_gamma   90.00
#
_symmetry.space_group_name_H-M   'P 1'
#
loop_
_entity.id
_entity.type
_entity.pdbx_description
1 polymer ?
#
loop_
_entity_poly.entity_id
_entity_poly.type
_entity_poly.pdbx_seq_one_letter_code
_entity_poly.pdbx_strand_id
1 'polypeptide(L)'
;MRNFNIKRQINKLYTLTTVSYFRIAGASWVALLALRGFSLLQIGILESIFHIASSCFEIPSGVVADVFGRKRTLALSKLVSVLSCLAMILSDNFGTVAFAIAFSALSYNLESGTIEALAYDSLKSVRQEKKYNRYASTEMMLYRVTSSTATLCAGFALWLGYKKAYAIDIFFGMIALGIVCSLREISGFTGADGQPTNPQTDEHNKEQMSEEKQERMNEEETDQKNIQNIRISERFQNVVTESWHFMKNNRKARSVMIVNALIGAVSTLVLFFLQAKLPLAGLNEALLGPALFVMGLGAALGAKVVGYFPNWKYKKYIILSGIGVLCAFGMTFSGNPYLMILGGFVGSFADDFLEVRTDILLNDMIPSEQRATLISVNSFTFSLVMIVMSTLMGSIM
;
A
#
# COMPACT_ATOMS: atom_id res chain seq x y z
N MET A 1 -6.75 -2.49 -36.22
CA MET A 1 -6.31 -2.31 -34.82
C MET A 1 -6.79 -0.96 -34.32
N ARG A 2 -7.53 -0.87 -33.20
CA ARG A 2 -7.93 0.44 -32.64
C ARG A 2 -6.66 1.16 -32.18
N ASN A 3 -6.40 2.36 -32.70
CA ASN A 3 -5.24 3.18 -32.34
C ASN A 3 -5.13 3.31 -30.81
N PHE A 4 -3.97 2.93 -30.24
CA PHE A 4 -3.68 3.06 -28.81
C PHE A 4 -3.55 4.54 -28.46
N ASN A 5 -4.48 5.04 -27.64
CA ASN A 5 -4.46 6.42 -27.18
C ASN A 5 -3.91 6.48 -25.75
N ILE A 6 -2.63 6.81 -25.61
CA ILE A 6 -1.93 6.91 -24.32
C ILE A 6 -2.60 7.89 -23.35
N LYS A 7 -3.07 9.05 -23.85
CA LYS A 7 -3.75 10.03 -22.98
C LYS A 7 -5.01 9.45 -22.35
N ARG A 8 -5.78 8.65 -23.11
CA ARG A 8 -6.96 7.97 -22.60
C ARG A 8 -6.60 6.89 -21.58
N GLN A 9 -5.50 6.14 -21.81
CA GLN A 9 -5.00 5.13 -20.88
C GLN A 9 -4.62 5.77 -19.55
N ILE A 10 -3.80 6.81 -19.57
CA ILE A 10 -3.35 7.54 -18.37
C ILE A 10 -4.52 8.17 -17.61
N ASN A 11 -5.49 8.78 -18.30
CA ASN A 11 -6.67 9.33 -17.64
C ASN A 11 -7.51 8.24 -16.94
N LYS A 12 -7.62 7.04 -17.54
CA LYS A 12 -8.30 5.91 -16.90
C LYS A 12 -7.57 5.44 -15.65
N LEU A 13 -6.22 5.44 -15.65
CA LEU A 13 -5.43 5.10 -14.47
C LEU A 13 -5.65 6.14 -13.35
N TYR A 14 -5.67 7.43 -13.64
CA TYR A 14 -6.03 8.46 -12.66
C TYR A 14 -7.45 8.27 -12.09
N THR A 15 -8.42 7.97 -12.97
CA THR A 15 -9.79 7.68 -12.51
C THR A 15 -9.83 6.41 -11.67
N LEU A 16 -9.04 5.39 -12.02
CA LEU A 16 -8.91 4.17 -11.23
C LEU A 16 -8.39 4.47 -9.82
N THR A 17 -7.31 5.23 -9.68
CA THR A 17 -6.78 5.65 -8.37
C THR A 17 -7.85 6.38 -7.57
N THR A 18 -8.52 7.40 -8.15
CA THR A 18 -9.57 8.15 -7.45
C THR A 18 -10.70 7.25 -6.98
N VAL A 19 -11.21 6.35 -7.83
CA VAL A 19 -12.32 5.46 -7.47
C VAL A 19 -11.88 4.40 -6.44
N SER A 20 -10.69 3.84 -6.59
CA SER A 20 -10.18 2.76 -5.73
C SER A 20 -9.92 3.20 -4.30
N TYR A 21 -9.48 4.44 -4.10
CA TYR A 21 -9.13 4.97 -2.78
C TYR A 21 -10.28 5.73 -2.09
N PHE A 22 -11.42 5.92 -2.76
CA PHE A 22 -12.63 6.43 -2.12
C PHE A 22 -13.37 5.29 -1.41
N ARG A 23 -12.84 4.87 -0.25
CA ARG A 23 -13.34 3.74 0.55
C ARG A 23 -13.74 4.23 1.92
N ILE A 24 -15.02 4.50 2.13
CA ILE A 24 -15.54 5.09 3.38
C ILE A 24 -15.51 4.09 4.53
N ALA A 25 -15.85 2.81 4.29
CA ALA A 25 -15.72 1.76 5.31
C ALA A 25 -14.25 1.43 5.56
N GLY A 26 -13.43 1.38 4.51
CA GLY A 26 -11.99 1.16 4.64
C GLY A 26 -11.28 2.25 5.44
N ALA A 27 -11.67 3.52 5.29
CA ALA A 27 -11.11 4.63 6.07
C ALA A 27 -11.56 4.62 7.55
N SER A 28 -12.66 3.94 7.88
CA SER A 28 -13.30 3.96 9.20
C SER A 28 -13.40 2.55 9.82
N TRP A 29 -12.64 1.60 9.34
CA TRP A 29 -12.80 0.18 9.67
C TRP A 29 -12.66 -0.12 11.16
N VAL A 30 -11.76 0.58 11.87
CA VAL A 30 -11.56 0.44 13.30
C VAL A 30 -12.80 0.91 14.08
N ALA A 31 -13.33 2.09 13.72
CA ALA A 31 -14.54 2.62 14.34
C ALA A 31 -15.76 1.71 14.09
N LEU A 32 -15.89 1.19 12.86
CA LEU A 32 -16.97 0.28 12.50
C LEU A 32 -16.88 -1.07 13.24
N LEU A 33 -15.67 -1.59 13.48
CA LEU A 33 -15.49 -2.81 14.30
C LEU A 33 -15.78 -2.52 15.78
N ALA A 34 -15.35 -1.37 16.30
CA ALA A 34 -15.66 -0.97 17.67
C ALA A 34 -17.18 -0.86 17.91
N LEU A 35 -17.93 -0.27 16.95
CA LEU A 35 -19.41 -0.25 16.99
C LEU A 35 -20.04 -1.64 16.95
N ARG A 36 -19.37 -2.64 16.38
CA ARG A 36 -19.79 -4.04 16.41
C ARG A 36 -19.47 -4.75 17.72
N GLY A 37 -18.84 -4.07 18.68
CA GLY A 37 -18.47 -4.62 19.98
C GLY A 37 -17.10 -5.31 20.03
N PHE A 38 -16.26 -5.18 18.98
CA PHE A 38 -14.89 -5.68 19.02
C PHE A 38 -14.06 -4.84 19.98
N SER A 39 -13.32 -5.49 20.89
CA SER A 39 -12.38 -4.82 21.77
C SER A 39 -11.16 -4.29 20.98
N LEU A 40 -10.45 -3.30 21.55
CA LEU A 40 -9.23 -2.78 20.93
C LEU A 40 -8.15 -3.87 20.77
N LEU A 41 -8.08 -4.83 21.72
CA LEU A 41 -7.21 -5.99 21.59
C LEU A 41 -7.55 -6.84 20.36
N GLN A 42 -8.84 -7.13 20.15
CA GLN A 42 -9.30 -7.90 18.98
C GLN A 42 -8.98 -7.14 17.67
N ILE A 43 -9.20 -5.82 17.64
CA ILE A 43 -8.87 -4.98 16.50
C ILE A 43 -7.35 -4.97 16.26
N GLY A 44 -6.52 -4.89 17.31
CA GLY A 44 -5.07 -5.01 17.22
C GLY A 44 -4.61 -6.36 16.67
N ILE A 45 -5.23 -7.46 17.08
CA ILE A 45 -4.95 -8.80 16.53
C ILE A 45 -5.35 -8.86 15.04
N LEU A 46 -6.48 -8.26 14.64
CA LEU A 46 -6.92 -8.20 13.23
C LEU A 46 -5.93 -7.42 12.37
N GLU A 47 -5.36 -6.33 12.89
CA GLU A 47 -4.29 -5.58 12.21
C GLU A 47 -3.00 -6.42 12.10
N SER A 48 -2.63 -7.17 13.14
CA SER A 48 -1.52 -8.14 13.05
C SER A 48 -1.77 -9.18 11.95
N ILE A 49 -3.00 -9.69 11.84
CA ILE A 49 -3.38 -10.65 10.78
C ILE A 49 -3.26 -10.02 9.39
N PHE A 50 -3.65 -8.74 9.23
CA PHE A 50 -3.45 -8.02 7.98
C PHE A 50 -1.97 -7.99 7.59
N HIS A 51 -1.07 -7.60 8.50
CA HIS A 51 0.37 -7.50 8.23
C HIS A 51 1.02 -8.88 8.01
N ILE A 52 0.60 -9.92 8.71
CA ILE A 52 1.05 -11.31 8.46
C ILE A 52 0.64 -11.74 7.06
N ALA A 53 -0.62 -11.58 6.70
CA ALA A 53 -1.13 -11.95 5.39
C ALA A 53 -0.44 -11.13 4.29
N SER A 54 -0.28 -9.81 4.49
CA SER A 54 0.41 -8.93 3.54
C SER A 54 1.85 -9.40 3.30
N SER A 55 2.61 -9.69 4.37
CA SER A 55 3.99 -10.19 4.25
C SER A 55 4.06 -11.52 3.48
N CYS A 56 3.07 -12.40 3.66
CA CYS A 56 3.00 -13.67 2.93
C CYS A 56 2.66 -13.48 1.44
N PHE A 57 1.84 -12.48 1.10
CA PHE A 57 1.37 -12.25 -0.27
C PHE A 57 2.24 -11.28 -1.08
N GLU A 58 3.16 -10.55 -0.46
CA GLU A 58 3.96 -9.51 -1.13
C GLU A 58 4.74 -10.05 -2.33
N ILE A 59 5.44 -11.16 -2.16
CA ILE A 59 6.22 -11.78 -3.24
C ILE A 59 5.35 -12.54 -4.24
N PRO A 60 4.39 -13.39 -3.80
CA PRO A 60 3.50 -14.07 -4.73
C PRO A 60 2.72 -13.12 -5.64
N SER A 61 2.26 -11.96 -5.13
CA SER A 61 1.53 -10.98 -5.92
C SER A 61 2.37 -10.37 -7.05
N GLY A 62 3.66 -10.10 -6.80
CA GLY A 62 4.59 -9.64 -7.82
C GLY A 62 4.76 -10.66 -8.95
N VAL A 63 4.93 -11.95 -8.60
CA VAL A 63 5.01 -13.03 -9.60
C VAL A 63 3.73 -13.15 -10.41
N VAL A 64 2.56 -13.03 -9.77
CA VAL A 64 1.26 -13.02 -10.48
C VAL A 64 1.22 -11.88 -11.48
N ALA A 65 1.69 -10.68 -11.13
CA ALA A 65 1.72 -9.53 -12.03
C ALA A 65 2.66 -9.74 -13.23
N ASP A 66 3.78 -10.40 -13.02
CA ASP A 66 4.75 -10.69 -14.08
C ASP A 66 4.28 -11.82 -15.03
N VAL A 67 3.63 -12.87 -14.51
CA VAL A 67 3.17 -14.03 -15.29
C VAL A 67 1.86 -13.76 -16.01
N PHE A 68 0.87 -13.20 -15.32
CA PHE A 68 -0.48 -13.03 -15.88
C PHE A 68 -0.70 -11.67 -16.54
N GLY A 69 0.23 -10.74 -16.37
CA GLY A 69 0.16 -9.37 -16.88
C GLY A 69 -0.49 -8.40 -15.91
N ARG A 70 -0.15 -7.13 -16.06
CA ARG A 70 -0.50 -6.04 -15.11
C ARG A 70 -2.01 -5.81 -15.01
N LYS A 71 -2.71 -5.74 -16.14
CA LYS A 71 -4.15 -5.52 -16.18
C LYS A 71 -4.94 -6.65 -15.52
N ARG A 72 -4.56 -7.92 -15.80
CA ARG A 72 -5.25 -9.08 -15.22
C ARG A 72 -5.06 -9.14 -13.71
N THR A 73 -3.86 -8.82 -13.23
CA THR A 73 -3.56 -8.74 -11.81
C THR A 73 -4.36 -7.64 -11.12
N LEU A 74 -4.49 -6.46 -11.74
CA LEU A 74 -5.36 -5.40 -11.24
C LEU A 74 -6.83 -5.82 -11.22
N ALA A 75 -7.32 -6.53 -12.24
CA ALA A 75 -8.69 -7.04 -12.25
C ALA A 75 -8.92 -8.05 -11.11
N LEU A 76 -7.95 -8.95 -10.89
CA LEU A 76 -7.97 -9.89 -9.76
C LEU A 76 -7.95 -9.14 -8.42
N SER A 77 -7.08 -8.13 -8.25
CA SER A 77 -7.06 -7.27 -7.06
C SER A 77 -8.44 -6.67 -6.76
N LYS A 78 -9.09 -6.04 -7.76
CA LYS A 78 -10.40 -5.42 -7.55
C LYS A 78 -11.50 -6.45 -7.25
N LEU A 79 -11.46 -7.61 -7.87
CA LEU A 79 -12.37 -8.71 -7.55
C LEU A 79 -12.17 -9.19 -6.10
N VAL A 80 -10.95 -9.44 -5.68
CA VAL A 80 -10.61 -9.84 -4.31
C VAL A 80 -11.03 -8.76 -3.30
N SER A 81 -10.84 -7.47 -3.63
CA SER A 81 -11.31 -6.34 -2.80
C SER A 81 -12.82 -6.37 -2.60
N VAL A 82 -13.59 -6.57 -3.66
CA VAL A 82 -15.06 -6.68 -3.58
C VAL A 82 -15.47 -7.89 -2.76
N LEU A 83 -14.80 -9.04 -2.94
CA LEU A 83 -15.07 -10.26 -2.16
C LEU A 83 -14.71 -10.08 -0.68
N SER A 84 -13.62 -9.37 -0.36
CA SER A 84 -13.25 -9.00 1.01
C SER A 84 -14.33 -8.14 1.66
N CYS A 85 -14.82 -7.10 0.97
CA CYS A 85 -15.91 -6.26 1.48
C CYS A 85 -17.21 -7.07 1.67
N LEU A 86 -17.53 -7.98 0.75
CA LEU A 86 -18.68 -8.88 0.89
C LEU A 86 -18.53 -9.82 2.09
N ALA A 87 -17.34 -10.42 2.26
CA ALA A 87 -17.01 -11.24 3.40
C ALA A 87 -17.15 -10.45 4.72
N MET A 88 -16.75 -9.17 4.73
CA MET A 88 -16.93 -8.28 5.88
C MET A 88 -18.42 -8.04 6.20
N ILE A 89 -19.29 -7.85 5.19
CA ILE A 89 -20.74 -7.68 5.37
C ILE A 89 -21.36 -8.94 5.98
N LEU A 90 -20.91 -10.13 5.54
CA LEU A 90 -21.40 -11.43 5.96
C LEU A 90 -20.75 -11.95 7.25
N SER A 91 -19.75 -11.25 7.76
CA SER A 91 -19.02 -11.68 8.95
C SER A 91 -19.84 -11.42 10.22
N ASP A 92 -19.98 -12.46 11.06
CA ASP A 92 -20.70 -12.37 12.33
C ASP A 92 -19.80 -12.56 13.56
N ASN A 93 -18.59 -13.08 13.38
CA ASN A 93 -17.66 -13.37 14.46
C ASN A 93 -16.21 -12.98 14.09
N PHE A 94 -15.32 -13.07 15.09
CA PHE A 94 -13.91 -12.71 14.94
C PHE A 94 -13.21 -13.47 13.80
N GLY A 95 -13.42 -14.78 13.69
CA GLY A 95 -12.75 -15.60 12.66
C GLY A 95 -13.14 -15.22 11.24
N THR A 96 -14.41 -14.90 10.99
CA THR A 96 -14.90 -14.47 9.67
C THR A 96 -14.43 -13.06 9.32
N VAL A 97 -14.31 -12.15 10.31
CA VAL A 97 -13.68 -10.83 10.12
C VAL A 97 -12.19 -10.98 9.81
N ALA A 98 -11.47 -11.84 10.54
CA ALA A 98 -10.05 -12.12 10.30
C ALA A 98 -9.81 -12.64 8.88
N PHE A 99 -10.65 -13.55 8.39
CA PHE A 99 -10.61 -14.03 7.02
C PHE A 99 -10.83 -12.89 6.01
N ALA A 100 -11.83 -12.04 6.22
CA ALA A 100 -12.10 -10.90 5.34
C ALA A 100 -10.92 -9.92 5.30
N ILE A 101 -10.26 -9.67 6.44
CA ILE A 101 -9.07 -8.81 6.54
C ILE A 101 -7.86 -9.44 5.83
N ALA A 102 -7.62 -10.75 5.98
CA ALA A 102 -6.56 -11.44 5.25
C ALA A 102 -6.79 -11.37 3.72
N PHE A 103 -8.05 -11.46 3.27
CA PHE A 103 -8.42 -11.27 1.88
C PHE A 103 -8.20 -9.83 1.39
N SER A 104 -8.42 -8.85 2.27
CA SER A 104 -8.10 -7.44 1.99
C SER A 104 -6.60 -7.24 1.80
N ALA A 105 -5.75 -7.89 2.60
CA ALA A 105 -4.30 -7.85 2.44
C ALA A 105 -3.84 -8.43 1.09
N LEU A 106 -4.43 -9.53 0.63
CA LEU A 106 -4.17 -10.08 -0.70
C LEU A 106 -4.51 -9.07 -1.80
N SER A 107 -5.69 -8.43 -1.72
CA SER A 107 -6.08 -7.38 -2.68
C SER A 107 -5.08 -6.23 -2.70
N TYR A 108 -4.66 -5.76 -1.53
CA TYR A 108 -3.68 -4.69 -1.37
C TYR A 108 -2.36 -5.03 -2.08
N ASN A 109 -1.82 -6.22 -1.84
CA ASN A 109 -0.55 -6.65 -2.45
C ASN A 109 -0.65 -6.85 -3.97
N LEU A 110 -1.76 -7.38 -4.48
CA LEU A 110 -1.99 -7.51 -5.93
C LEU A 110 -2.06 -6.14 -6.63
N GLU A 111 -2.48 -5.09 -5.94
CA GLU A 111 -2.56 -3.73 -6.48
C GLU A 111 -1.22 -2.99 -6.38
N SER A 112 -0.52 -3.17 -5.26
CA SER A 112 0.74 -2.49 -4.94
C SER A 112 1.78 -2.69 -6.04
N GLY A 113 2.32 -1.59 -6.56
CA GLY A 113 3.29 -1.58 -7.66
C GLY A 113 2.73 -1.92 -9.04
N THR A 114 1.54 -2.52 -9.14
CA THR A 114 0.97 -2.98 -10.42
C THR A 114 0.38 -1.83 -11.23
N ILE A 115 -0.24 -0.84 -10.58
CA ILE A 115 -0.77 0.37 -11.25
C ILE A 115 0.38 1.19 -11.83
N GLU A 116 1.42 1.42 -11.04
CA GLU A 116 2.62 2.17 -11.40
C GLU A 116 3.37 1.50 -12.55
N ALA A 117 3.52 0.18 -12.49
CA ALA A 117 4.14 -0.60 -13.54
C ALA A 117 3.33 -0.52 -14.86
N LEU A 118 1.99 -0.66 -14.81
CA LEU A 118 1.16 -0.53 -16.01
C LEU A 118 1.23 0.88 -16.60
N ALA A 119 1.31 1.92 -15.78
CA ALA A 119 1.46 3.30 -16.22
C ALA A 119 2.83 3.51 -16.90
N TYR A 120 3.91 3.02 -16.28
CA TYR A 120 5.26 3.10 -16.84
C TYR A 120 5.34 2.37 -18.17
N ASP A 121 4.86 1.13 -18.25
CA ASP A 121 4.86 0.32 -19.46
C ASP A 121 4.02 0.98 -20.57
N SER A 122 2.88 1.59 -20.21
CA SER A 122 2.03 2.32 -21.14
C SER A 122 2.75 3.54 -21.74
N LEU A 123 3.49 4.30 -20.93
CA LEU A 123 4.26 5.44 -21.40
C LEU A 123 5.48 5.02 -22.22
N LYS A 124 6.17 3.95 -21.82
CA LYS A 124 7.32 3.38 -22.51
C LYS A 124 6.93 2.87 -23.90
N SER A 125 5.76 2.25 -24.07
CA SER A 125 5.27 1.74 -25.35
C SER A 125 5.13 2.82 -26.43
N VAL A 126 5.03 4.09 -26.03
CA VAL A 126 4.95 5.25 -26.94
C VAL A 126 6.17 6.18 -26.82
N ARG A 127 7.27 5.73 -26.20
CA ARG A 127 8.52 6.48 -25.98
C ARG A 127 8.32 7.79 -25.22
N GLN A 128 7.48 7.76 -24.17
CA GLN A 128 7.17 8.92 -23.33
C GLN A 128 7.50 8.68 -21.86
N GLU A 129 8.50 7.85 -21.54
CA GLU A 129 8.92 7.49 -20.18
C GLU A 129 9.23 8.71 -19.31
N LYS A 130 9.77 9.77 -19.92
CA LYS A 130 10.06 11.05 -19.23
C LYS A 130 8.83 11.69 -18.57
N LYS A 131 7.61 11.31 -19.01
CA LYS A 131 6.36 11.81 -18.42
C LYS A 131 5.94 11.01 -17.18
N TYR A 132 6.63 9.90 -16.85
CA TYR A 132 6.29 9.07 -15.70
C TYR A 132 6.37 9.84 -14.38
N ASN A 133 7.38 10.70 -14.18
CA ASN A 133 7.47 11.51 -12.96
C ASN A 133 6.24 12.41 -12.76
N ARG A 134 5.72 12.98 -13.84
CA ARG A 134 4.47 13.77 -13.79
C ARG A 134 3.26 12.90 -13.48
N TYR A 135 3.20 11.68 -14.05
CA TYR A 135 2.15 10.72 -13.74
C TYR A 135 2.17 10.37 -12.25
N ALA A 136 3.30 9.92 -11.72
CA ALA A 136 3.44 9.50 -10.33
C ALA A 136 3.10 10.63 -9.33
N SER A 137 3.55 11.86 -9.60
CA SER A 137 3.20 13.01 -8.75
C SER A 137 1.69 13.32 -8.76
N THR A 138 1.04 13.22 -9.92
CA THR A 138 -0.40 13.47 -10.03
C THR A 138 -1.20 12.33 -9.37
N GLU A 139 -0.79 11.10 -9.59
CA GLU A 139 -1.38 9.91 -8.99
C GLU A 139 -1.31 9.97 -7.46
N MET A 140 -0.16 10.28 -6.89
CA MET A 140 0.02 10.45 -5.45
C MET A 140 -0.88 11.57 -4.88
N MET A 141 -1.01 12.70 -5.60
CA MET A 141 -1.92 13.78 -5.20
C MET A 141 -3.38 13.30 -5.19
N LEU A 142 -3.82 12.59 -6.23
CA LEU A 142 -5.18 12.04 -6.31
C LEU A 142 -5.44 11.04 -5.17
N TYR A 143 -4.49 10.13 -4.92
CA TYR A 143 -4.54 9.21 -3.79
C TYR A 143 -4.75 9.97 -2.46
N ARG A 144 -3.90 10.96 -2.16
CA ARG A 144 -3.95 11.73 -0.91
C ARG A 144 -5.29 12.48 -0.76
N VAL A 145 -5.74 13.18 -1.81
CA VAL A 145 -7.00 13.93 -1.80
C VAL A 145 -8.19 12.99 -1.60
N THR A 146 -8.23 11.90 -2.35
CA THR A 146 -9.35 10.96 -2.29
C THR A 146 -9.41 10.23 -0.95
N SER A 147 -8.30 9.74 -0.45
CA SER A 147 -8.20 9.07 0.85
C SER A 147 -8.59 10.01 1.99
N SER A 148 -8.12 11.27 1.96
CA SER A 148 -8.54 12.28 2.94
C SER A 148 -10.03 12.60 2.87
N THR A 149 -10.61 12.63 1.66
CA THR A 149 -12.05 12.82 1.49
C THR A 149 -12.84 11.63 2.03
N ALA A 150 -12.38 10.40 1.79
CA ALA A 150 -12.99 9.20 2.38
C ALA A 150 -12.92 9.23 3.91
N THR A 151 -11.80 9.69 4.49
CA THR A 151 -11.64 9.86 5.94
C THR A 151 -12.62 10.90 6.50
N LEU A 152 -12.85 12.01 5.80
CA LEU A 152 -13.87 13.00 6.20
C LEU A 152 -15.28 12.40 6.28
N CYS A 153 -15.55 11.35 5.50
CA CYS A 153 -16.82 10.63 5.53
C CYS A 153 -16.94 9.61 6.68
N ALA A 154 -15.98 9.53 7.63
CA ALA A 154 -16.00 8.54 8.71
C ALA A 154 -17.27 8.61 9.57
N GLY A 155 -17.71 9.81 9.96
CA GLY A 155 -18.97 9.98 10.70
C GLY A 155 -20.19 9.50 9.91
N PHE A 156 -20.22 9.74 8.61
CA PHE A 156 -21.27 9.24 7.72
C PHE A 156 -21.24 7.71 7.62
N ALA A 157 -20.06 7.08 7.58
CA ALA A 157 -19.93 5.63 7.59
C ALA A 157 -20.47 5.00 8.89
N LEU A 158 -20.23 5.63 10.04
CA LEU A 158 -20.77 5.19 11.32
C LEU A 158 -22.31 5.29 11.33
N TRP A 159 -22.86 6.44 10.91
CA TRP A 159 -24.31 6.64 10.81
C TRP A 159 -25.00 5.62 9.89
N LEU A 160 -24.37 5.25 8.76
CA LEU A 160 -24.90 4.19 7.86
C LEU A 160 -24.87 2.81 8.50
N GLY A 161 -23.91 2.57 9.40
CA GLY A 161 -23.56 1.27 9.92
C GLY A 161 -22.70 0.44 8.95
N TYR A 162 -22.03 -0.58 9.50
CA TYR A 162 -20.97 -1.30 8.79
C TYR A 162 -21.44 -1.94 7.46
N LYS A 163 -22.63 -2.59 7.43
CA LYS A 163 -23.13 -3.28 6.23
C LYS A 163 -23.32 -2.33 5.05
N LYS A 164 -23.94 -1.18 5.30
CA LYS A 164 -24.19 -0.18 4.23
C LYS A 164 -22.91 0.53 3.82
N ALA A 165 -22.01 0.81 4.78
CA ALA A 165 -20.72 1.43 4.47
C ALA A 165 -19.86 0.53 3.57
N TYR A 166 -19.75 -0.77 3.88
CA TYR A 166 -19.07 -1.74 3.00
C TYR A 166 -19.80 -1.97 1.68
N ALA A 167 -21.13 -1.87 1.62
CA ALA A 167 -21.86 -1.93 0.36
C ALA A 167 -21.52 -0.76 -0.59
N ILE A 168 -21.25 0.43 -0.04
CA ILE A 168 -20.76 1.57 -0.82
C ILE A 168 -19.34 1.28 -1.35
N ASP A 169 -18.45 0.71 -0.51
CA ASP A 169 -17.11 0.33 -0.95
C ASP A 169 -17.17 -0.74 -2.06
N ILE A 170 -18.11 -1.70 -1.99
CA ILE A 170 -18.38 -2.67 -3.07
C ILE A 170 -18.80 -1.95 -4.35
N PHE A 171 -19.71 -0.98 -4.27
CA PHE A 171 -20.15 -0.21 -5.43
C PHE A 171 -18.99 0.49 -6.14
N PHE A 172 -18.13 1.18 -5.40
CA PHE A 172 -16.92 1.81 -5.96
C PHE A 172 -15.92 0.76 -6.46
N GLY A 173 -15.76 -0.36 -5.76
CA GLY A 173 -14.95 -1.49 -6.19
C GLY A 173 -15.38 -2.08 -7.54
N MET A 174 -16.69 -2.20 -7.78
CA MET A 174 -17.25 -2.66 -9.06
C MET A 174 -16.99 -1.64 -10.18
N ILE A 175 -17.10 -0.35 -9.91
CA ILE A 175 -16.72 0.71 -10.87
C ILE A 175 -15.24 0.60 -11.20
N ALA A 176 -14.37 0.44 -10.18
CA ALA A 176 -12.93 0.27 -10.37
C ALA A 176 -12.62 -0.96 -11.24
N LEU A 177 -13.28 -2.10 -11.00
CA LEU A 177 -13.15 -3.30 -11.82
C LEU A 177 -13.56 -3.02 -13.29
N GLY A 178 -14.66 -2.32 -13.51
CA GLY A 178 -15.11 -1.89 -14.85
C GLY A 178 -14.06 -1.00 -15.56
N ILE A 179 -13.44 -0.07 -14.81
CA ILE A 179 -12.36 0.77 -15.35
C ILE A 179 -11.16 -0.11 -15.73
N VAL A 180 -10.72 -1.04 -14.87
CA VAL A 180 -9.61 -1.98 -15.16
C VAL A 180 -9.92 -2.82 -16.39
N CYS A 181 -11.12 -3.36 -16.53
CA CYS A 181 -11.53 -4.12 -17.73
C CYS A 181 -11.42 -3.28 -19.01
N SER A 182 -11.62 -1.97 -18.92
CA SER A 182 -11.51 -1.03 -20.03
C SER A 182 -10.08 -0.60 -20.37
N LEU A 183 -9.09 -0.88 -19.51
CA LEU A 183 -7.66 -0.64 -19.75
C LEU A 183 -7.14 -1.58 -20.83
N ARG A 184 -6.03 -1.18 -21.46
CA ARG A 184 -5.31 -2.03 -22.40
C ARG A 184 -4.09 -2.63 -21.70
N GLU A 185 -3.91 -3.95 -21.85
CA GLU A 185 -2.67 -4.63 -21.50
C GLU A 185 -1.57 -4.20 -22.48
N ILE A 186 -0.38 -3.94 -21.98
CA ILE A 186 0.80 -3.66 -22.78
C ILE A 186 1.66 -4.92 -22.75
N SER A 187 1.47 -5.79 -23.75
CA SER A 187 2.26 -7.00 -23.93
C SER A 187 3.54 -6.64 -24.69
N GLY A 188 4.70 -7.10 -24.20
CA GLY A 188 5.96 -7.01 -24.97
C GLY A 188 7.16 -6.39 -24.27
N PHE A 189 7.11 -6.09 -22.95
CA PHE A 189 8.28 -5.56 -22.22
C PHE A 189 8.75 -6.46 -21.08
N THR A 190 8.31 -7.71 -21.01
CA THR A 190 8.81 -8.71 -20.08
C THR A 190 9.92 -9.54 -20.73
N GLY A 191 11.01 -8.89 -21.16
CA GLY A 191 12.28 -9.56 -21.49
C GLY A 191 13.32 -9.16 -20.47
N ALA A 192 14.03 -10.12 -19.91
CA ALA A 192 15.12 -9.93 -18.94
C ALA A 192 16.29 -9.09 -19.48
N ASP A 193 16.29 -8.77 -20.78
CA ASP A 193 17.29 -7.94 -21.43
C ASP A 193 16.60 -6.77 -22.14
N GLY A 194 16.80 -5.56 -21.65
CA GLY A 194 16.19 -4.31 -22.08
C GLY A 194 16.35 -3.90 -23.55
N GLN A 195 16.25 -4.81 -24.50
CA GLN A 195 16.23 -4.51 -25.93
C GLN A 195 14.78 -4.54 -26.47
N PRO A 196 14.36 -3.50 -27.22
CA PRO A 196 13.04 -3.43 -27.82
C PRO A 196 12.98 -4.40 -29.01
N THR A 197 12.18 -5.46 -28.89
CA THR A 197 11.81 -6.25 -30.08
C THR A 197 10.85 -5.40 -30.93
N ASN A 198 11.24 -5.16 -32.16
CA ASN A 198 10.52 -4.35 -33.14
C ASN A 198 9.31 -5.14 -33.67
N PRO A 199 8.04 -4.70 -33.50
CA PRO A 199 6.87 -5.46 -33.94
C PRO A 199 6.63 -5.48 -35.46
N GLN A 200 7.49 -4.89 -36.25
CA GLN A 200 7.21 -4.68 -37.69
C GLN A 200 7.91 -5.67 -38.63
N THR A 201 8.65 -6.68 -38.12
CA THR A 201 9.40 -7.61 -39.00
C THR A 201 8.79 -9.00 -39.12
N ASP A 202 7.69 -9.31 -38.41
CA ASP A 202 7.21 -10.71 -38.31
C ASP A 202 6.12 -11.12 -39.33
N GLU A 203 5.68 -10.25 -40.22
CA GLU A 203 4.62 -10.64 -41.18
C GLU A 203 5.14 -11.18 -42.53
N HIS A 204 6.41 -11.05 -42.82
CA HIS A 204 6.92 -11.46 -44.15
C HIS A 204 7.77 -12.75 -44.21
N ASN A 205 8.02 -13.41 -43.06
CA ASN A 205 8.87 -14.62 -43.00
C ASN A 205 8.15 -15.90 -42.57
N LYS A 206 6.84 -15.98 -42.70
CA LYS A 206 6.06 -17.16 -42.26
C LYS A 206 6.01 -18.33 -43.24
N GLU A 207 6.53 -18.20 -44.44
CA GLU A 207 6.34 -19.24 -45.47
C GLU A 207 7.56 -20.13 -45.79
N GLN A 208 8.71 -19.93 -45.14
CA GLN A 208 9.90 -20.79 -45.39
C GLN A 208 10.67 -21.15 -44.10
N MET A 209 10.00 -21.66 -43.08
CA MET A 209 10.68 -22.22 -41.93
C MET A 209 10.73 -23.75 -42.04
N SER A 210 11.96 -24.34 -42.15
CA SER A 210 12.19 -25.77 -42.02
C SER A 210 11.83 -26.26 -40.60
N GLU A 211 11.43 -27.53 -40.49
CA GLU A 211 11.03 -28.19 -39.21
C GLU A 211 12.09 -28.01 -38.11
N GLU A 212 13.37 -27.98 -38.46
CA GLU A 212 14.50 -27.73 -37.54
C GLU A 212 14.48 -26.35 -36.83
N LYS A 213 13.90 -25.34 -37.48
CA LYS A 213 13.72 -23.99 -36.90
C LYS A 213 12.52 -23.95 -35.96
N GLN A 214 11.52 -24.75 -36.25
CA GLN A 214 10.33 -24.91 -35.42
C GLN A 214 10.62 -25.65 -34.11
N GLU A 215 11.50 -26.67 -34.17
CA GLU A 215 12.00 -27.39 -32.96
C GLU A 215 12.85 -26.49 -32.08
N ARG A 216 13.78 -25.70 -32.64
CA ARG A 216 14.57 -24.70 -31.88
C ARG A 216 13.74 -23.62 -31.25
N MET A 217 12.71 -23.13 -31.93
CA MET A 217 11.77 -22.16 -31.34
C MET A 217 10.94 -22.76 -30.22
N ASN A 218 10.52 -24.03 -30.37
CA ASN A 218 9.79 -24.74 -29.31
C ASN A 218 10.70 -25.06 -28.12
N GLU A 219 12.00 -25.38 -28.33
CA GLU A 219 12.99 -25.52 -27.26
C GLU A 219 13.27 -24.18 -26.57
N GLU A 220 13.45 -23.08 -27.31
CA GLU A 220 13.63 -21.73 -26.75
C GLU A 220 12.36 -21.23 -26.00
N GLU A 221 11.14 -21.53 -26.49
CA GLU A 221 9.89 -21.25 -25.75
C GLU A 221 9.76 -22.12 -24.50
N THR A 222 10.23 -23.36 -24.54
CA THR A 222 10.20 -24.28 -23.40
C THR A 222 11.24 -23.90 -22.36
N ASP A 223 12.44 -23.48 -22.79
CA ASP A 223 13.48 -22.95 -21.91
C ASP A 223 13.11 -21.59 -21.34
N GLN A 224 12.47 -20.70 -22.11
CA GLN A 224 11.93 -19.43 -21.58
C GLN A 224 10.78 -19.67 -20.59
N LYS A 225 9.93 -20.67 -20.80
CA LYS A 225 8.92 -21.08 -19.80
C LYS A 225 9.54 -21.72 -18.57
N ASN A 226 10.64 -22.45 -18.71
CA ASN A 226 11.38 -23.03 -17.58
C ASN A 226 12.15 -21.98 -16.79
N ILE A 227 12.71 -20.96 -17.43
CA ILE A 227 13.31 -19.78 -16.76
C ILE A 227 12.25 -18.92 -16.07
N GLN A 228 11.02 -18.84 -16.60
CA GLN A 228 9.87 -18.20 -15.94
C GLN A 228 9.33 -19.00 -14.76
N ASN A 229 9.54 -20.30 -14.74
CA ASN A 229 9.21 -21.21 -13.63
C ASN A 229 10.30 -21.29 -12.54
N ILE A 230 11.14 -20.26 -12.36
CA ILE A 230 11.85 -20.09 -11.09
C ILE A 230 10.78 -20.13 -10.01
N ARG A 231 10.76 -21.20 -9.24
CA ARG A 231 9.69 -21.48 -8.28
C ARG A 231 9.46 -20.24 -7.42
N ILE A 232 8.21 -19.87 -7.18
CA ILE A 232 7.83 -18.75 -6.30
C ILE A 232 8.63 -18.84 -4.99
N SER A 233 8.87 -20.07 -4.49
CA SER A 233 9.71 -20.34 -3.33
C SER A 233 11.17 -19.90 -3.46
N GLU A 234 11.78 -19.98 -4.65
CA GLU A 234 13.18 -19.54 -4.87
C GLU A 234 13.27 -17.99 -4.90
N ARG A 235 12.33 -17.32 -5.54
CA ARG A 235 12.24 -15.86 -5.48
C ARG A 235 11.99 -15.37 -4.05
N PHE A 236 11.10 -16.04 -3.32
CA PHE A 236 10.87 -15.73 -1.90
C PHE A 236 12.16 -15.90 -1.08
N GLN A 237 12.83 -17.04 -1.22
CA GLN A 237 14.09 -17.30 -0.52
C GLN A 237 15.17 -16.28 -0.89
N ASN A 238 15.29 -15.91 -2.15
CA ASN A 238 16.27 -14.92 -2.60
C ASN A 238 16.00 -13.55 -1.98
N VAL A 239 14.75 -13.05 -2.04
CA VAL A 239 14.38 -11.75 -1.46
C VAL A 239 14.57 -11.75 0.07
N VAL A 240 14.16 -12.82 0.76
CA VAL A 240 14.37 -12.94 2.21
C VAL A 240 15.87 -13.03 2.53
N THR A 241 16.65 -13.78 1.76
CA THR A 241 18.09 -13.94 1.96
C THR A 241 18.82 -12.62 1.69
N GLU A 242 18.52 -11.93 0.60
CA GLU A 242 19.10 -10.62 0.27
C GLU A 242 18.73 -9.58 1.33
N SER A 243 17.46 -9.55 1.76
CA SER A 243 17.01 -8.67 2.84
C SER A 243 17.74 -8.97 4.16
N TRP A 244 17.91 -10.24 4.49
CA TRP A 244 18.66 -10.66 5.67
C TRP A 244 20.14 -10.28 5.58
N HIS A 245 20.80 -10.53 4.45
CA HIS A 245 22.20 -10.13 4.22
C HIS A 245 22.35 -8.61 4.30
N PHE A 246 21.43 -7.87 3.68
CA PHE A 246 21.41 -6.41 3.77
C PHE A 246 21.32 -5.93 5.23
N MET A 247 20.32 -6.45 5.97
CA MET A 247 20.11 -6.10 7.38
C MET A 247 21.30 -6.50 8.28
N LYS A 248 21.93 -7.64 8.00
CA LYS A 248 23.10 -8.12 8.75
C LYS A 248 24.34 -7.24 8.51
N ASN A 249 24.56 -6.84 7.27
CA ASN A 249 25.78 -6.14 6.87
C ASN A 249 25.71 -4.62 7.11
N ASN A 250 24.50 -4.04 7.09
CA ASN A 250 24.30 -2.59 7.24
C ASN A 250 23.70 -2.23 8.61
N ARG A 251 24.52 -2.35 9.69
CA ARG A 251 24.08 -2.05 11.07
C ARG A 251 23.41 -0.69 11.21
N LYS A 252 23.93 0.33 10.53
CA LYS A 252 23.42 1.70 10.61
C LYS A 252 22.05 1.83 9.94
N ALA A 253 21.88 1.32 8.73
CA ALA A 253 20.60 1.29 8.03
C ALA A 253 19.54 0.51 8.82
N ARG A 254 19.90 -0.68 9.33
CA ARG A 254 19.04 -1.50 10.20
C ARG A 254 18.53 -0.73 11.42
N SER A 255 19.43 -0.05 12.15
CA SER A 255 19.05 0.72 13.34
C SER A 255 18.08 1.86 12.97
N VAL A 256 18.34 2.55 11.86
CA VAL A 256 17.50 3.63 11.34
C VAL A 256 16.11 3.09 10.99
N MET A 257 16.01 1.98 10.25
CA MET A 257 14.75 1.37 9.85
C MET A 257 13.91 0.88 11.04
N ILE A 258 14.55 0.18 12.00
CA ILE A 258 13.84 -0.33 13.18
C ILE A 258 13.29 0.82 14.03
N VAL A 259 14.09 1.86 14.27
CA VAL A 259 13.65 3.02 15.07
C VAL A 259 12.52 3.77 14.36
N ASN A 260 12.63 3.98 13.04
CA ASN A 260 11.56 4.58 12.24
C ASN A 260 10.28 3.74 12.28
N ALA A 261 10.41 2.43 12.08
CA ALA A 261 9.28 1.51 12.12
C ALA A 261 8.58 1.49 13.49
N LEU A 262 9.33 1.55 14.59
CA LEU A 262 8.75 1.60 15.94
C LEU A 262 7.97 2.90 16.18
N ILE A 263 8.55 4.05 15.84
CA ILE A 263 7.90 5.35 16.02
C ILE A 263 6.66 5.44 15.10
N GLY A 264 6.78 5.05 13.83
CA GLY A 264 5.70 5.04 12.87
C GLY A 264 4.57 4.08 13.26
N ALA A 265 4.90 2.88 13.73
CA ALA A 265 3.89 1.92 14.18
C ALA A 265 3.07 2.46 15.36
N VAL A 266 3.72 3.06 16.38
CA VAL A 266 3.00 3.65 17.52
C VAL A 266 2.11 4.81 17.06
N SER A 267 2.61 5.69 16.19
CA SER A 267 1.82 6.80 15.64
C SER A 267 0.60 6.31 14.86
N THR A 268 0.79 5.37 13.94
CA THR A 268 -0.28 4.78 13.13
C THR A 268 -1.33 4.11 14.00
N LEU A 269 -0.91 3.34 15.01
CA LEU A 269 -1.83 2.65 15.92
C LEU A 269 -2.57 3.62 16.84
N VAL A 270 -1.94 4.72 17.28
CA VAL A 270 -2.66 5.80 17.98
C VAL A 270 -3.79 6.33 17.11
N LEU A 271 -3.55 6.64 15.83
CA LEU A 271 -4.59 7.11 14.92
C LEU A 271 -5.71 6.06 14.73
N PHE A 272 -5.35 4.80 14.59
CA PHE A 272 -6.32 3.72 14.41
C PHE A 272 -7.21 3.56 15.64
N PHE A 273 -6.62 3.44 16.81
CA PHE A 273 -7.40 3.26 18.03
C PHE A 273 -8.18 4.51 18.46
N LEU A 274 -7.73 5.71 18.10
CA LEU A 274 -8.50 6.94 18.28
C LEU A 274 -9.82 6.94 17.50
N GLN A 275 -9.92 6.23 16.36
CA GLN A 275 -11.20 6.05 15.66
C GLN A 275 -12.26 5.41 16.57
N ALA A 276 -11.88 4.45 17.42
CA ALA A 276 -12.78 3.79 18.36
C ALA A 276 -12.93 4.60 19.66
N LYS A 277 -11.85 5.19 20.17
CA LYS A 277 -11.84 5.87 21.48
C LYS A 277 -12.53 7.22 21.46
N LEU A 278 -12.47 7.98 20.37
CA LEU A 278 -13.06 9.32 20.29
C LEU A 278 -14.57 9.32 20.50
N PRO A 279 -15.38 8.47 19.85
CA PRO A 279 -16.81 8.35 20.16
C PRO A 279 -17.07 7.93 21.60
N LEU A 280 -16.28 6.98 22.15
CA LEU A 280 -16.41 6.54 23.56
C LEU A 280 -16.07 7.66 24.55
N ALA A 281 -15.18 8.61 24.19
CA ALA A 281 -14.85 9.77 24.99
C ALA A 281 -15.89 10.92 24.85
N GLY A 282 -16.99 10.68 24.13
CA GLY A 282 -18.10 11.63 23.99
C GLY A 282 -17.99 12.55 22.75
N LEU A 283 -17.08 12.27 21.82
CA LEU A 283 -17.09 13.00 20.53
C LEU A 283 -18.31 12.60 19.71
N ASN A 284 -19.06 13.58 19.23
CA ASN A 284 -20.16 13.30 18.30
C ASN A 284 -19.64 12.55 17.05
N GLU A 285 -20.29 11.46 16.68
CA GLU A 285 -19.88 10.62 15.55
C GLU A 285 -19.72 11.39 14.25
N ALA A 286 -20.56 12.42 14.00
CA ALA A 286 -20.45 13.28 12.83
C ALA A 286 -19.13 14.06 12.78
N LEU A 287 -18.48 14.30 13.92
CA LEU A 287 -17.20 15.00 14.01
C LEU A 287 -15.99 14.06 13.89
N LEU A 288 -16.21 12.74 13.83
CA LEU A 288 -15.10 11.79 13.72
C LEU A 288 -14.27 12.04 12.44
N GLY A 289 -14.91 12.19 11.29
CA GLY A 289 -14.22 12.48 10.03
C GLY A 289 -13.38 13.76 10.08
N PRO A 290 -13.96 14.92 10.45
CA PRO A 290 -13.20 16.16 10.67
C PRO A 290 -12.05 16.00 11.66
N ALA A 291 -12.24 15.26 12.76
CA ALA A 291 -11.18 14.99 13.75
C ALA A 291 -10.00 14.22 13.14
N LEU A 292 -10.29 13.12 12.44
CA LEU A 292 -9.27 12.31 11.77
C LEU A 292 -8.54 13.13 10.68
N PHE A 293 -9.26 13.97 9.95
CA PHE A 293 -8.67 14.85 8.96
C PHE A 293 -7.71 15.87 9.60
N VAL A 294 -8.11 16.52 10.69
CA VAL A 294 -7.23 17.44 11.44
C VAL A 294 -5.98 16.73 11.94
N MET A 295 -6.12 15.51 12.47
CA MET A 295 -4.95 14.71 12.88
C MET A 295 -4.01 14.42 11.68
N GLY A 296 -4.57 14.10 10.51
CA GLY A 296 -3.80 13.89 9.28
C GLY A 296 -3.07 15.15 8.76
N LEU A 297 -3.58 16.36 9.06
CA LEU A 297 -2.85 17.61 8.75
C LEU A 297 -1.54 17.71 9.53
N GLY A 298 -1.44 17.08 10.70
CA GLY A 298 -0.19 16.98 11.46
C GLY A 298 0.92 16.35 10.62
N ALA A 299 0.63 15.22 9.96
CA ALA A 299 1.55 14.52 9.07
C ALA A 299 2.10 15.44 7.95
N ALA A 300 1.19 16.11 7.23
CA ALA A 300 1.58 17.03 6.16
C ALA A 300 2.46 18.19 6.65
N LEU A 301 2.18 18.72 7.84
CA LEU A 301 2.99 19.77 8.47
C LEU A 301 4.35 19.21 8.91
N GLY A 302 4.41 18.01 9.51
CA GLY A 302 5.64 17.33 9.91
C GLY A 302 6.59 17.15 8.72
N ALA A 303 6.07 16.59 7.63
CA ALA A 303 6.82 16.41 6.39
C ALA A 303 7.38 17.72 5.84
N LYS A 304 6.58 18.80 5.85
CA LYS A 304 7.01 20.12 5.35
C LYS A 304 8.09 20.75 6.24
N VAL A 305 7.97 20.62 7.55
CA VAL A 305 8.85 21.28 8.53
C VAL A 305 10.26 20.71 8.50
N VAL A 306 10.47 19.46 8.09
CA VAL A 306 11.80 18.85 7.90
C VAL A 306 12.71 19.74 7.06
N GLY A 307 12.20 20.36 6.00
CA GLY A 307 12.96 21.21 5.10
C GLY A 307 13.60 22.45 5.76
N TYR A 308 13.10 22.88 6.91
CA TYR A 308 13.66 24.03 7.64
C TYR A 308 14.86 23.67 8.52
N PHE A 309 15.11 22.36 8.74
CA PHE A 309 16.17 21.88 9.64
C PHE A 309 17.18 20.93 8.97
N PRO A 310 17.66 21.19 7.75
CA PRO A 310 18.48 20.24 6.98
C PRO A 310 19.78 19.83 7.71
N ASN A 311 20.32 20.71 8.55
CA ASN A 311 21.59 20.53 9.24
C ASN A 311 21.48 19.81 10.60
N TRP A 312 20.28 19.41 11.00
CA TRP A 312 20.14 18.70 12.26
C TRP A 312 20.69 17.28 12.16
N LYS A 313 21.36 16.84 13.24
CA LYS A 313 21.78 15.44 13.36
C LYS A 313 20.54 14.54 13.49
N TYR A 314 20.54 13.39 12.82
CA TYR A 314 19.43 12.43 12.83
C TYR A 314 18.93 12.06 14.23
N LYS A 315 19.86 11.97 15.23
CA LYS A 315 19.51 11.74 16.64
C LYS A 315 18.51 12.76 17.21
N LYS A 316 18.57 14.04 16.77
CA LYS A 316 17.61 15.06 17.23
C LYS A 316 16.19 14.78 16.71
N TYR A 317 16.09 14.33 15.45
CA TYR A 317 14.81 13.92 14.88
C TYR A 317 14.20 12.75 15.66
N ILE A 318 15.00 11.69 15.94
CA ILE A 318 14.54 10.53 16.72
C ILE A 318 14.03 10.96 18.10
N ILE A 319 14.80 11.78 18.83
CA ILE A 319 14.43 12.20 20.20
C ILE A 319 13.14 13.01 20.18
N LEU A 320 13.04 14.00 19.28
CA LEU A 320 11.88 14.88 19.20
C LEU A 320 10.62 14.10 18.75
N SER A 321 10.75 13.27 17.74
CA SER A 321 9.64 12.43 17.25
C SER A 321 9.25 11.37 18.28
N GLY A 322 10.20 10.74 18.93
CA GLY A 322 9.92 9.79 20.02
C GLY A 322 9.14 10.43 21.18
N ILE A 323 9.56 11.64 21.63
CA ILE A 323 8.81 12.38 22.65
C ILE A 323 7.42 12.74 22.15
N GLY A 324 7.30 13.24 20.91
CA GLY A 324 6.01 13.60 20.31
C GLY A 324 5.04 12.43 20.27
N VAL A 325 5.48 11.26 19.80
CA VAL A 325 4.65 10.05 19.72
C VAL A 325 4.31 9.49 21.10
N LEU A 326 5.25 9.53 22.07
CA LEU A 326 4.95 9.14 23.45
C LEU A 326 3.94 10.08 24.12
N CYS A 327 4.03 11.39 23.89
CA CYS A 327 3.04 12.36 24.35
C CYS A 327 1.67 12.08 23.68
N ALA A 328 1.65 11.82 22.37
CA ALA A 328 0.44 11.45 21.66
C ALA A 328 -0.23 10.21 22.26
N PHE A 329 0.55 9.17 22.51
CA PHE A 329 0.09 7.95 23.17
C PHE A 329 -0.47 8.24 24.58
N GLY A 330 0.23 9.02 25.40
CA GLY A 330 -0.26 9.42 26.72
C GLY A 330 -1.58 10.20 26.69
N MET A 331 -1.77 11.09 25.68
CA MET A 331 -2.99 11.86 25.49
C MET A 331 -4.20 10.97 25.15
N THR A 332 -4.03 9.76 24.64
CA THR A 332 -5.14 8.83 24.36
C THR A 332 -5.85 8.34 25.62
N PHE A 333 -5.27 8.53 26.80
CA PHE A 333 -5.84 8.16 28.10
C PHE A 333 -6.50 9.33 28.84
N SER A 334 -6.54 10.52 28.26
CA SER A 334 -7.04 11.73 28.93
C SER A 334 -8.55 11.73 29.19
N GLY A 335 -9.34 10.89 28.51
CA GLY A 335 -10.81 10.95 28.55
C GLY A 335 -11.42 12.20 27.87
N ASN A 336 -10.61 13.17 27.45
CA ASN A 336 -11.06 14.37 26.74
C ASN A 336 -10.83 14.24 25.23
N PRO A 337 -11.90 14.22 24.40
CA PRO A 337 -11.75 14.00 22.96
C PRO A 337 -10.90 15.07 22.27
N TYR A 338 -10.93 16.31 22.70
CA TYR A 338 -10.13 17.39 22.11
C TYR A 338 -8.62 17.21 22.38
N LEU A 339 -8.29 16.74 23.60
CA LEU A 339 -6.89 16.44 23.93
C LEU A 339 -6.40 15.18 23.19
N MET A 340 -7.26 14.20 22.97
CA MET A 340 -6.97 13.04 22.13
C MET A 340 -6.75 13.44 20.66
N ILE A 341 -7.54 14.35 20.12
CA ILE A 341 -7.36 14.88 18.74
C ILE A 341 -6.02 15.62 18.64
N LEU A 342 -5.67 16.44 19.64
CA LEU A 342 -4.37 17.10 19.70
C LEU A 342 -3.25 16.08 19.75
N GLY A 343 -3.40 15.01 20.53
CA GLY A 343 -2.47 13.88 20.57
C GLY A 343 -2.28 13.24 19.20
N GLY A 344 -3.36 12.91 18.50
CA GLY A 344 -3.31 12.36 17.15
C GLY A 344 -2.59 13.29 16.16
N PHE A 345 -2.83 14.60 16.25
CA PHE A 345 -2.14 15.60 15.43
C PHE A 345 -0.63 15.62 15.73
N VAL A 346 -0.25 15.66 17.02
CA VAL A 346 1.16 15.67 17.44
C VAL A 346 1.88 14.37 17.04
N GLY A 347 1.21 13.21 17.19
CA GLY A 347 1.73 11.91 16.78
C GLY A 347 2.01 11.85 15.29
N SER A 348 1.03 12.21 14.46
CA SER A 348 1.17 12.25 13.01
C SER A 348 2.25 13.24 12.55
N PHE A 349 2.32 14.42 13.18
CA PHE A 349 3.39 15.38 12.92
C PHE A 349 4.77 14.80 13.20
N ALA A 350 4.92 14.17 14.36
CA ALA A 350 6.21 13.62 14.81
C ALA A 350 6.66 12.44 13.93
N ASP A 351 5.72 11.64 13.46
CA ASP A 351 5.95 10.50 12.56
C ASP A 351 6.50 10.97 11.21
N ASP A 352 5.75 11.75 10.45
CA ASP A 352 6.17 12.22 9.14
C ASP A 352 7.42 13.12 9.21
N PHE A 353 7.62 13.85 10.32
CA PHE A 353 8.83 14.62 10.56
C PHE A 353 10.08 13.72 10.65
N LEU A 354 9.96 12.50 11.21
CA LEU A 354 11.03 11.52 11.22
C LEU A 354 11.12 10.75 9.91
N GLU A 355 9.99 10.29 9.37
CA GLU A 355 9.92 9.43 8.19
C GLU A 355 10.61 10.08 6.99
N VAL A 356 10.25 11.32 6.65
CA VAL A 356 10.88 12.05 5.52
C VAL A 356 12.39 12.18 5.71
N ARG A 357 12.86 12.44 6.94
CA ARG A 357 14.30 12.51 7.21
C ARG A 357 14.98 11.15 7.13
N THR A 358 14.27 10.10 7.52
CA THR A 358 14.72 8.71 7.42
C THR A 358 14.91 8.31 5.97
N ASP A 359 13.92 8.60 5.12
CA ASP A 359 13.97 8.30 3.69
C ASP A 359 15.15 8.98 3.00
N ILE A 360 15.37 10.27 3.28
CA ILE A 360 16.54 11.01 2.77
C ILE A 360 17.83 10.30 3.21
N LEU A 361 17.95 9.99 4.51
CA LEU A 361 19.15 9.37 5.06
C LEU A 361 19.42 7.97 4.50
N LEU A 362 18.38 7.15 4.34
CA LEU A 362 18.49 5.79 3.78
C LEU A 362 18.88 5.85 2.31
N ASN A 363 18.29 6.75 1.53
CA ASN A 363 18.64 6.95 0.12
C ASN A 363 20.09 7.42 -0.08
N ASP A 364 20.61 8.24 0.85
CA ASP A 364 22.01 8.71 0.81
C ASP A 364 23.02 7.61 1.21
N MET A 365 22.60 6.60 1.98
CA MET A 365 23.48 5.53 2.47
C MET A 365 23.66 4.38 1.48
N ILE A 366 22.83 4.28 0.42
CA ILE A 366 22.72 3.08 -0.40
C ILE A 366 22.91 3.39 -1.88
N PRO A 367 23.72 2.59 -2.60
CA PRO A 367 23.86 2.69 -4.04
C PRO A 367 22.50 2.55 -4.76
N SER A 368 22.36 3.19 -5.93
CA SER A 368 21.11 3.22 -6.70
C SER A 368 20.60 1.83 -7.09
N GLU A 369 21.52 0.87 -7.29
CA GLU A 369 21.20 -0.51 -7.64
C GLU A 369 20.46 -1.28 -6.52
N GLN A 370 20.68 -0.89 -5.25
CA GLN A 370 20.09 -1.55 -4.07
C GLN A 370 18.85 -0.83 -3.53
N ARG A 371 18.37 0.23 -4.17
CA ARG A 371 17.21 1.02 -3.67
C ARG A 371 15.93 0.20 -3.64
N ALA A 372 15.69 -0.67 -4.61
CA ALA A 372 14.51 -1.54 -4.63
C ALA A 372 14.51 -2.50 -3.43
N THR A 373 15.67 -3.13 -3.16
CA THR A 373 15.85 -4.00 -1.98
C THR A 373 15.64 -3.22 -0.69
N LEU A 374 16.16 -1.98 -0.61
CA LEU A 374 15.96 -1.10 0.55
C LEU A 374 14.48 -0.84 0.85
N ILE A 375 13.70 -0.47 -0.17
CA ILE A 375 12.27 -0.18 -0.03
C ILE A 375 11.53 -1.42 0.48
N SER A 376 11.79 -2.59 -0.10
CA SER A 376 11.17 -3.85 0.33
C SER A 376 11.55 -4.22 1.78
N VAL A 377 12.84 -4.06 2.15
CA VAL A 377 13.32 -4.32 3.52
C VAL A 377 12.68 -3.35 4.52
N ASN A 378 12.53 -2.07 4.17
CA ASN A 378 11.90 -1.07 5.02
C ASN A 378 10.41 -1.40 5.25
N SER A 379 9.65 -1.71 4.19
CA SER A 379 8.25 -2.13 4.28
C SER A 379 8.07 -3.41 5.10
N PHE A 380 8.93 -4.39 4.88
CA PHE A 380 8.92 -5.64 5.65
C PHE A 380 9.24 -5.42 7.13
N THR A 381 10.24 -4.56 7.44
CA THR A 381 10.58 -4.17 8.81
C THR A 381 9.40 -3.50 9.51
N PHE A 382 8.71 -2.58 8.83
CA PHE A 382 7.51 -1.94 9.34
C PHE A 382 6.40 -2.97 9.63
N SER A 383 6.13 -3.88 8.70
CA SER A 383 5.13 -4.94 8.88
C SER A 383 5.44 -5.85 10.08
N LEU A 384 6.71 -6.24 10.26
CA LEU A 384 7.12 -7.04 11.43
C LEU A 384 6.89 -6.30 12.76
N VAL A 385 7.18 -5.00 12.80
CA VAL A 385 6.94 -4.17 13.98
C VAL A 385 5.42 -4.05 14.21
N MET A 386 4.63 -3.82 13.17
CA MET A 386 3.17 -3.71 13.26
C MET A 386 2.52 -5.00 13.77
N ILE A 387 2.99 -6.18 13.36
CA ILE A 387 2.48 -7.48 13.86
C ILE A 387 2.55 -7.56 15.39
N VAL A 388 3.62 -7.08 15.98
CA VAL A 388 3.81 -7.13 17.44
C VAL A 388 3.11 -5.95 18.12
N MET A 389 3.33 -4.74 17.62
CA MET A 389 2.88 -3.51 18.27
C MET A 389 1.35 -3.35 18.24
N SER A 390 0.66 -3.81 17.18
CA SER A 390 -0.79 -3.66 17.08
C SER A 390 -1.52 -4.49 18.16
N THR A 391 -1.08 -5.72 18.41
CA THR A 391 -1.62 -6.54 19.50
C THR A 391 -1.27 -5.95 20.87
N LEU A 392 0.00 -5.54 21.08
CA LEU A 392 0.43 -4.94 22.35
C LEU A 392 -0.34 -3.66 22.67
N MET A 393 -0.43 -2.73 21.74
CA MET A 393 -1.14 -1.47 21.95
C MET A 393 -2.65 -1.69 22.12
N GLY A 394 -3.25 -2.63 21.37
CA GLY A 394 -4.65 -3.00 21.55
C GLY A 394 -4.95 -3.57 22.94
N SER A 395 -3.97 -4.18 23.62
CA SER A 395 -4.12 -4.68 24.98
C SER A 395 -3.98 -3.61 26.07
N ILE A 396 -3.25 -2.51 25.76
CA ILE A 396 -2.96 -1.42 26.71
C ILE A 396 -4.01 -0.31 26.62
N MET A 397 -4.50 -0.04 25.44
CA MET A 397 -5.44 1.06 25.16
C MET A 397 -6.89 0.69 25.42
#